data_721a19269ea9782f6e96703dc9d57221
#
_entry.id   721a19269ea9782f6e96703dc9d57221
#
_cell.length_a   1.000
_cell.length_b   1.000
_cell.length_c   1.000
_cell.angle_alpha   90.00
_cell.angle_beta   90.00
_cell.angle_gamma   90.00
#
_symmetry.space_group_name_H-M   'P 1'
#
loop_
_entity.id
_entity.type
_entity.pdbx_description
1 polymer ?
#
loop_
_entity_poly.entity_id
_entity_poly.type
_entity_poly.pdbx_seq_one_letter_code
_entity_poly.pdbx_strand_id
1 'polypeptide(L)'
;MNKENLEKIFNDDLGSSYFPQLAEEYIKEGDYKLAKKVCNVGLLLNPSNNDGKFILAKIEMISGSGKVAEGLLKEILSEDSLYINAMRLLVMHYNSKSIKQVEMIKMVHQILDLLPDDEFATEILKSSKKSIKRPASKKTKKVKSKPKRKKIQKVAPEPENKKMDIDPKMATLTFVDILI
;
A
#
# COMPACT_ATOMS: atom_id res chain seq x y z
N MET A 1 -16.82 15.85 -11.04
CA MET A 1 -17.72 14.88 -11.69
C MET A 1 -18.52 14.23 -10.57
N ASN A 2 -19.84 14.00 -10.74
CA ASN A 2 -20.62 13.33 -9.69
C ASN A 2 -20.43 11.80 -9.76
N LYS A 3 -20.75 11.11 -8.69
CA LYS A 3 -20.60 9.66 -8.55
C LYS A 3 -21.35 8.88 -9.64
N GLU A 4 -22.60 9.27 -9.94
CA GLU A 4 -23.43 8.61 -10.96
C GLU A 4 -22.76 8.61 -12.35
N ASN A 5 -22.12 9.72 -12.71
CA ASN A 5 -21.37 9.80 -13.96
C ASN A 5 -20.13 8.90 -13.94
N LEU A 6 -19.43 8.80 -12.80
CA LEU A 6 -18.28 7.90 -12.63
C LEU A 6 -18.71 6.43 -12.73
N GLU A 7 -19.84 6.07 -12.11
CA GLU A 7 -20.43 4.73 -12.21
C GLU A 7 -20.78 4.38 -13.66
N LYS A 8 -21.40 5.32 -14.39
CA LYS A 8 -21.74 5.12 -15.79
C LYS A 8 -20.48 4.90 -16.65
N ILE A 9 -19.47 5.76 -16.50
CA ILE A 9 -18.21 5.63 -17.23
C ILE A 9 -17.54 4.29 -16.94
N PHE A 10 -17.52 3.88 -15.66
CA PHE A 10 -16.93 2.62 -15.25
C PHE A 10 -17.72 1.41 -15.76
N ASN A 11 -19.05 1.49 -15.82
CA ASN A 11 -19.87 0.44 -16.42
C ASN A 11 -19.67 0.31 -17.94
N ASP A 12 -19.45 1.42 -18.62
CA ASP A 12 -19.19 1.44 -20.06
C ASP A 12 -17.78 0.95 -20.40
N ASP A 13 -16.79 1.26 -19.53
CA ASP A 13 -15.40 0.84 -19.64
C ASP A 13 -14.78 0.58 -18.26
N LEU A 14 -14.70 -0.68 -17.87
CA LEU A 14 -14.12 -1.12 -16.60
C LEU A 14 -12.62 -0.81 -16.46
N GLY A 15 -11.91 -0.60 -17.57
CA GLY A 15 -10.50 -0.18 -17.61
C GLY A 15 -10.31 1.33 -17.65
N SER A 16 -11.39 2.11 -17.60
CA SER A 16 -11.35 3.56 -17.62
C SER A 16 -10.42 4.10 -16.54
N SER A 17 -9.60 5.11 -16.89
CA SER A 17 -8.70 5.79 -15.95
C SER A 17 -9.43 6.53 -14.82
N TYR A 18 -10.76 6.58 -14.84
CA TYR A 18 -11.60 7.22 -13.81
C TYR A 18 -11.97 6.28 -12.64
N PHE A 19 -11.66 4.98 -12.71
CA PHE A 19 -11.98 4.06 -11.62
C PHE A 19 -11.40 4.47 -10.25
N PRO A 20 -10.20 5.12 -10.14
CA PRO A 20 -9.70 5.56 -8.84
C PRO A 20 -10.58 6.62 -8.19
N GLN A 21 -11.14 7.54 -9.01
CA GLN A 21 -12.04 8.58 -8.52
C GLN A 21 -13.37 7.98 -8.06
N LEU A 22 -13.92 6.99 -8.78
CA LEU A 22 -15.09 6.25 -8.34
C LEU A 22 -14.85 5.53 -7.01
N ALA A 23 -13.72 4.85 -6.89
CA ALA A 23 -13.36 4.18 -5.64
C ALA A 23 -13.19 5.17 -4.48
N GLU A 24 -12.68 6.39 -4.75
CA GLU A 24 -12.57 7.43 -3.73
C GLU A 24 -13.94 7.95 -3.26
N GLU A 25 -14.93 8.05 -4.15
CA GLU A 25 -16.31 8.39 -3.76
C GLU A 25 -16.89 7.31 -2.83
N TYR A 26 -16.71 6.02 -3.14
CA TYR A 26 -17.13 4.94 -2.23
C TYR A 26 -16.41 4.97 -0.87
N ILE A 27 -15.13 5.36 -0.84
CA ILE A 27 -14.40 5.56 0.43
C ILE A 27 -15.03 6.68 1.26
N LYS A 28 -15.44 7.79 0.64
CA LYS A 28 -16.10 8.92 1.32
C LYS A 28 -17.44 8.50 1.93
N GLU A 29 -18.16 7.61 1.28
CA GLU A 29 -19.41 7.02 1.77
C GLU A 29 -19.20 5.92 2.83
N GLY A 30 -17.94 5.49 3.05
CA GLY A 30 -17.61 4.41 3.97
C GLY A 30 -17.77 3.01 3.39
N ASP A 31 -18.10 2.88 2.09
CA ASP A 31 -18.21 1.58 1.42
C ASP A 31 -16.86 1.10 0.89
N TYR A 32 -16.01 0.68 1.82
CA TYR A 32 -14.67 0.16 1.50
C TYR A 32 -14.71 -1.13 0.69
N LYS A 33 -15.82 -1.89 0.75
CA LYS A 33 -15.96 -3.14 0.00
C LYS A 33 -16.14 -2.85 -1.49
N LEU A 34 -17.04 -1.95 -1.84
CA LEU A 34 -17.25 -1.51 -3.22
C LEU A 34 -16.01 -0.79 -3.75
N ALA A 35 -15.44 0.13 -2.98
CA ALA A 35 -14.18 0.79 -3.35
C ALA A 35 -13.08 -0.22 -3.72
N LYS A 36 -12.90 -1.27 -2.90
CA LYS A 36 -11.90 -2.32 -3.17
C LYS A 36 -12.22 -3.11 -4.43
N LYS A 37 -13.49 -3.47 -4.67
CA LYS A 37 -13.91 -4.17 -5.88
C LYS A 37 -13.62 -3.34 -7.14
N VAL A 38 -14.00 -2.06 -7.13
CA VAL A 38 -13.73 -1.12 -8.24
C VAL A 38 -12.23 -1.04 -8.52
N CYS A 39 -11.39 -0.86 -7.49
CA CYS A 39 -9.93 -0.85 -7.66
C CYS A 39 -9.40 -2.16 -8.24
N ASN A 40 -9.84 -3.31 -7.74
CA ASN A 40 -9.37 -4.59 -8.23
C ASN A 40 -9.73 -4.83 -9.70
N VAL A 41 -10.96 -4.50 -10.11
CA VAL A 41 -11.40 -4.62 -11.50
C VAL A 41 -10.64 -3.64 -12.40
N GLY A 42 -10.55 -2.37 -11.99
CA GLY A 42 -9.83 -1.36 -12.75
C GLY A 42 -8.34 -1.68 -12.93
N LEU A 43 -7.68 -2.16 -11.87
CA LEU A 43 -6.26 -2.54 -11.91
C LEU A 43 -6.01 -3.83 -12.68
N LEU A 44 -6.99 -4.74 -12.78
CA LEU A 44 -6.87 -5.92 -13.62
C LEU A 44 -6.76 -5.53 -15.10
N LEU A 45 -7.47 -4.49 -15.54
CA LEU A 45 -7.49 -4.00 -16.92
C LEU A 45 -6.45 -2.90 -17.16
N ASN A 46 -6.09 -2.14 -16.14
CA ASN A 46 -5.09 -1.07 -16.20
C ASN A 46 -4.09 -1.18 -15.03
N PRO A 47 -3.18 -2.17 -15.07
CA PRO A 47 -2.29 -2.48 -13.94
C PRO A 47 -1.23 -1.41 -13.65
N SER A 48 -0.93 -0.53 -14.60
CA SER A 48 0.04 0.56 -14.43
C SER A 48 -0.58 1.85 -13.85
N ASN A 49 -1.88 1.84 -13.48
CA ASN A 49 -2.52 3.01 -12.91
C ASN A 49 -2.09 3.23 -11.45
N ASN A 50 -1.16 4.17 -11.22
CA ASN A 50 -0.61 4.46 -9.90
C ASN A 50 -1.64 5.08 -8.94
N ASP A 51 -2.60 5.85 -9.44
CA ASP A 51 -3.69 6.37 -8.62
C ASP A 51 -4.60 5.24 -8.12
N GLY A 52 -4.90 4.26 -8.97
CA GLY A 52 -5.63 3.06 -8.58
C GLY A 52 -4.91 2.24 -7.52
N LYS A 53 -3.60 2.00 -7.71
CA LYS A 53 -2.76 1.34 -6.69
C LYS A 53 -2.76 2.12 -5.38
N PHE A 54 -2.69 3.45 -5.45
CA PHE A 54 -2.69 4.31 -4.26
C PHE A 54 -4.03 4.24 -3.50
N ILE A 55 -5.16 4.32 -4.20
CA ILE A 55 -6.49 4.18 -3.58
C ILE A 55 -6.65 2.78 -2.96
N LEU A 56 -6.22 1.72 -3.65
CA LEU A 56 -6.23 0.37 -3.09
C LEU A 56 -5.36 0.28 -1.82
N ALA A 57 -4.17 0.90 -1.83
CA ALA A 57 -3.31 0.95 -0.64
C ALA A 57 -3.98 1.67 0.54
N LYS A 58 -4.72 2.78 0.30
CA LYS A 58 -5.53 3.45 1.34
C LYS A 58 -6.56 2.51 1.95
N ILE A 59 -7.28 1.75 1.11
CA ILE A 59 -8.29 0.78 1.55
C ILE A 59 -7.64 -0.33 2.39
N GLU A 60 -6.50 -0.87 1.94
CA GLU A 60 -5.77 -1.92 2.66
C GLU A 60 -5.23 -1.42 4.02
N MET A 61 -4.83 -0.15 4.13
CA MET A 61 -4.46 0.46 5.41
C MET A 61 -5.65 0.50 6.38
N ILE A 62 -6.81 0.95 5.90
CA ILE A 62 -8.05 1.02 6.69
C ILE A 62 -8.48 -0.38 7.14
N SER A 63 -8.34 -1.38 6.26
CA SER A 63 -8.69 -2.78 6.53
C SER A 63 -7.68 -3.50 7.43
N GLY A 64 -6.59 -2.85 7.84
CA GLY A 64 -5.55 -3.45 8.68
C GLY A 64 -4.49 -4.28 7.93
N SER A 65 -4.59 -4.39 6.61
CA SER A 65 -3.67 -5.13 5.73
C SER A 65 -2.41 -4.32 5.37
N GLY A 66 -1.77 -3.71 6.35
CA GLY A 66 -0.67 -2.77 6.14
C GLY A 66 0.53 -3.31 5.34
N LYS A 67 0.77 -4.63 5.35
CA LYS A 67 1.83 -5.23 4.52
C LYS A 67 1.50 -5.19 3.03
N VAL A 68 0.24 -5.42 2.68
CA VAL A 68 -0.25 -5.34 1.29
C VAL A 68 -0.15 -3.90 0.81
N ALA A 69 -0.65 -2.97 1.61
CA ALA A 69 -0.57 -1.55 1.32
C ALA A 69 0.89 -1.07 1.15
N GLU A 70 1.81 -1.52 2.00
CA GLU A 70 3.24 -1.21 1.88
C GLU A 70 3.81 -1.71 0.54
N GLY A 71 3.43 -2.92 0.10
CA GLY A 71 3.82 -3.48 -1.19
C GLY A 71 3.39 -2.58 -2.36
N LEU A 72 2.10 -2.23 -2.41
CA LEU A 72 1.53 -1.35 -3.44
C LEU A 72 2.21 0.03 -3.48
N LEU A 73 2.42 0.64 -2.31
CA LEU A 73 3.06 1.95 -2.23
C LEU A 73 4.53 1.93 -2.68
N LYS A 74 5.26 0.85 -2.39
CA LYS A 74 6.63 0.67 -2.89
C LYS A 74 6.67 0.44 -4.39
N GLU A 75 5.70 -0.28 -4.94
CA GLU A 75 5.56 -0.45 -6.38
C GLU A 75 5.36 0.91 -7.06
N ILE A 76 4.43 1.73 -6.57
CA ILE A 76 4.23 3.11 -7.05
C ILE A 76 5.55 3.88 -7.02
N LEU A 77 6.27 3.87 -5.90
CA LEU A 77 7.52 4.63 -5.74
C LEU A 77 8.68 4.08 -6.58
N SER A 78 8.61 2.83 -7.04
CA SER A 78 9.57 2.27 -7.98
C SER A 78 9.35 2.77 -9.41
N GLU A 79 8.10 3.09 -9.77
CA GLU A 79 7.71 3.62 -11.08
C GLU A 79 7.78 5.17 -11.08
N ASP A 80 7.29 5.80 -10.03
CA ASP A 80 7.32 7.25 -9.80
C ASP A 80 7.85 7.57 -8.40
N SER A 81 9.15 7.79 -8.32
CA SER A 81 9.84 8.09 -7.05
C SER A 81 9.43 9.44 -6.42
N LEU A 82 8.72 10.28 -7.15
CA LEU A 82 8.25 11.58 -6.70
C LEU A 82 6.76 11.59 -6.31
N TYR A 83 6.10 10.43 -6.29
CA TYR A 83 4.70 10.33 -5.89
C TYR A 83 4.53 10.63 -4.39
N ILE A 84 4.40 11.93 -4.06
CA ILE A 84 4.41 12.46 -2.69
C ILE A 84 3.33 11.80 -1.80
N ASN A 85 2.14 11.56 -2.36
CA ASN A 85 1.04 10.96 -1.60
C ASN A 85 1.38 9.52 -1.14
N ALA A 86 2.08 8.73 -1.95
CA ALA A 86 2.55 7.40 -1.56
C ALA A 86 3.63 7.48 -0.47
N MET A 87 4.58 8.41 -0.59
CA MET A 87 5.57 8.66 0.46
C MET A 87 4.90 9.05 1.78
N ARG A 88 3.95 9.99 1.77
CA ARG A 88 3.22 10.40 2.98
C ARG A 88 2.50 9.23 3.63
N LEU A 89 1.80 8.41 2.85
CA LEU A 89 1.06 7.27 3.39
C LEU A 89 1.99 6.21 4.00
N LEU A 90 3.15 5.94 3.38
CA LEU A 90 4.18 5.08 3.96
C LEU A 90 4.78 5.65 5.25
N VAL A 91 5.08 6.96 5.27
CA VAL A 91 5.58 7.65 6.46
C VAL A 91 4.58 7.54 7.61
N MET A 92 3.29 7.77 7.35
CA MET A 92 2.22 7.60 8.34
C MET A 92 2.18 6.16 8.87
N HIS A 93 2.26 5.17 7.98
CA HIS A 93 2.25 3.76 8.36
C HIS A 93 3.45 3.40 9.23
N TYR A 94 4.66 3.77 8.84
CA TYR A 94 5.87 3.47 9.59
C TYR A 94 5.91 4.20 10.94
N ASN A 95 5.45 5.44 10.97
CA ASN A 95 5.36 6.21 12.22
C ASN A 95 4.36 5.59 13.20
N SER A 96 3.16 5.23 12.74
CA SER A 96 2.10 4.62 13.58
C SER A 96 2.52 3.28 14.18
N LYS A 97 3.31 2.49 13.46
CA LYS A 97 3.82 1.19 13.91
C LYS A 97 5.20 1.26 14.56
N SER A 98 5.83 2.43 14.58
CA SER A 98 7.21 2.64 15.04
C SER A 98 8.24 1.71 14.37
N ILE A 99 8.03 1.41 13.09
CA ILE A 99 8.88 0.53 12.28
C ILE A 99 9.65 1.35 11.24
N LYS A 100 10.73 0.75 10.70
CA LYS A 100 11.50 1.30 9.55
C LYS A 100 11.86 2.79 9.69
N GLN A 101 12.24 3.22 10.88
CA GLN A 101 12.50 4.62 11.21
C GLN A 101 13.50 5.29 10.25
N VAL A 102 14.55 4.57 9.82
CA VAL A 102 15.56 5.10 8.88
C VAL A 102 14.96 5.35 7.50
N GLU A 103 14.16 4.41 6.98
CA GLU A 103 13.47 4.58 5.69
C GLU A 103 12.45 5.72 5.78
N MET A 104 11.70 5.76 6.87
CA MET A 104 10.73 6.83 7.14
C MET A 104 11.38 8.21 7.12
N ILE A 105 12.49 8.41 7.84
CA ILE A 105 13.19 9.69 7.91
C ILE A 105 13.77 10.09 6.53
N LYS A 106 14.27 9.13 5.75
CA LYS A 106 14.72 9.41 4.37
C LYS A 106 13.57 9.95 3.50
N MET A 107 12.41 9.30 3.54
CA MET A 107 11.23 9.77 2.79
C MET A 107 10.76 11.15 3.26
N VAL A 108 10.79 11.41 4.58
CA VAL A 108 10.45 12.73 5.11
C VAL A 108 11.40 13.81 4.58
N HIS A 109 12.71 13.54 4.50
CA HIS A 109 13.64 14.47 3.88
C HIS A 109 13.38 14.66 2.39
N GLN A 110 13.08 13.60 1.65
CA GLN A 110 12.70 13.70 0.24
C GLN A 110 11.45 14.57 0.03
N ILE A 111 10.44 14.43 0.90
CA ILE A 111 9.25 15.30 0.86
C ILE A 111 9.65 16.77 1.08
N LEU A 112 10.52 17.06 2.06
CA LEU A 112 10.97 18.42 2.34
C LEU A 112 11.89 19.01 1.27
N ASP A 113 12.66 18.17 0.58
CA ASP A 113 13.45 18.61 -0.59
C ASP A 113 12.55 19.06 -1.75
N LEU A 114 11.37 18.43 -1.90
CA LEU A 114 10.37 18.78 -2.92
C LEU A 114 9.43 19.91 -2.44
N LEU A 115 9.05 19.88 -1.20
CA LEU A 115 8.11 20.81 -0.55
C LEU A 115 8.70 21.29 0.78
N PRO A 116 9.54 22.35 0.77
CA PRO A 116 10.25 22.83 1.98
C PRO A 116 9.34 23.23 3.15
N ASP A 117 8.14 23.73 2.83
CA ASP A 117 7.17 24.20 3.82
C ASP A 117 6.12 23.16 4.20
N ASP A 118 6.37 21.86 3.92
CA ASP A 118 5.42 20.79 4.23
C ASP A 118 5.27 20.59 5.74
N GLU A 119 4.09 20.98 6.26
CA GLU A 119 3.77 20.89 7.69
C GLU A 119 3.80 19.47 8.21
N PHE A 120 3.26 18.50 7.43
CA PHE A 120 3.24 17.08 7.80
C PHE A 120 4.67 16.55 7.99
N ALA A 121 5.56 16.77 7.03
CA ALA A 121 6.93 16.30 7.07
C ALA A 121 7.71 16.95 8.23
N THR A 122 7.53 18.25 8.47
CA THR A 122 8.18 18.96 9.58
C THR A 122 7.71 18.46 10.94
N GLU A 123 6.42 18.15 11.09
CA GLU A 123 5.86 17.61 12.33
C GLU A 123 6.41 16.22 12.65
N ILE A 124 6.49 15.33 11.64
CA ILE A 124 7.09 14.00 11.80
C ILE A 124 8.54 14.09 12.24
N LEU A 125 9.34 14.99 11.67
CA LEU A 125 10.73 15.18 12.10
C LEU A 125 10.84 15.69 13.54
N LYS A 126 9.97 16.62 13.94
CA LYS A 126 9.95 17.14 15.33
C LYS A 126 9.60 16.03 16.33
N SER A 127 8.61 15.20 16.01
CA SER A 127 8.19 14.07 16.86
C SER A 127 9.26 12.98 16.96
N SER A 128 9.91 12.64 15.85
CA SER A 128 10.98 11.64 15.79
C SER A 128 12.20 12.05 16.61
N LYS A 129 12.60 13.32 16.59
CA LYS A 129 13.71 13.85 17.41
C LYS A 129 13.44 13.76 18.91
N LYS A 130 12.17 13.86 19.34
CA LYS A 130 11.77 13.68 20.74
C LYS A 130 11.88 12.22 21.20
N SER A 131 11.60 11.26 20.31
CA SER A 131 11.66 9.82 20.62
C SER A 131 13.10 9.32 20.81
N ILE A 132 14.06 9.87 20.08
CA ILE A 132 15.49 9.48 20.16
C ILE A 132 16.14 10.00 21.47
N LYS A 133 15.60 11.03 22.12
CA LYS A 133 16.15 11.61 23.35
C LYS A 133 15.71 10.92 24.65
N ARG A 134 14.95 9.84 24.62
CA ARG A 134 14.64 9.03 25.79
C ARG A 134 15.64 7.85 25.87
N PRO A 135 16.61 7.85 26.80
CA PRO A 135 17.51 6.73 26.96
C PRO A 135 16.70 5.53 27.45
N ALA A 136 16.69 4.44 26.66
CA ALA A 136 16.17 3.17 27.12
C ALA A 136 17.02 2.73 28.32
N SER A 137 16.42 2.69 29.51
CA SER A 137 17.03 2.14 30.70
C SER A 137 17.39 0.68 30.47
N LYS A 138 18.68 0.41 30.52
CA LYS A 138 19.29 -0.92 30.42
C LYS A 138 18.73 -1.84 31.49
N LYS A 139 18.06 -2.93 31.09
CA LYS A 139 18.03 -4.16 31.89
C LYS A 139 18.86 -5.21 31.16
N THR A 140 20.15 -5.25 31.51
CA THR A 140 21.05 -6.34 31.17
C THR A 140 20.64 -7.58 31.95
N LYS A 141 20.19 -8.64 31.27
CA LYS A 141 20.33 -10.00 31.78
C LYS A 141 21.30 -10.75 30.87
N LYS A 142 22.51 -10.95 31.42
CA LYS A 142 23.49 -11.91 30.91
C LYS A 142 22.87 -13.30 30.90
N VAL A 143 22.83 -13.95 29.75
CA VAL A 143 22.79 -15.41 29.69
C VAL A 143 23.90 -15.84 28.73
N LYS A 144 24.89 -16.54 29.32
CA LYS A 144 25.95 -17.27 28.60
C LYS A 144 25.30 -18.55 28.05
N SER A 145 25.50 -18.86 26.78
CA SER A 145 25.60 -20.25 26.32
C SER A 145 26.34 -20.35 24.98
N LYS A 146 27.19 -21.37 24.92
CA LYS A 146 28.20 -21.71 23.94
C LYS A 146 27.62 -22.15 22.57
N PRO A 147 28.43 -22.12 21.49
CA PRO A 147 27.99 -22.49 20.15
C PRO A 147 28.01 -24.02 19.96
N LYS A 148 26.91 -24.57 19.41
CA LYS A 148 26.95 -25.90 18.80
C LYS A 148 26.72 -25.77 17.29
N ARG A 149 27.78 -26.09 16.54
CA ARG A 149 27.73 -26.38 15.09
C ARG A 149 26.83 -27.59 14.84
N LYS A 150 25.87 -27.47 13.93
CA LYS A 150 25.28 -28.61 13.22
C LYS A 150 25.02 -28.25 11.75
N LYS A 151 25.78 -28.96 10.92
CA LYS A 151 25.60 -29.49 9.58
C LYS A 151 24.49 -28.94 8.69
N ILE A 152 24.95 -28.49 7.53
CA ILE A 152 24.27 -28.22 6.27
C ILE A 152 23.55 -29.51 5.81
N GLN A 153 22.26 -29.44 5.53
CA GLN A 153 21.58 -30.33 4.63
C GLN A 153 20.98 -29.54 3.49
N LYS A 154 21.40 -29.92 2.27
CA LYS A 154 20.82 -29.53 0.98
C LYS A 154 19.47 -30.15 0.85
N VAL A 155 18.44 -29.42 0.43
CA VAL A 155 17.33 -29.90 -0.39
C VAL A 155 16.77 -28.73 -1.19
N ALA A 156 16.78 -28.83 -2.51
CA ALA A 156 15.91 -28.19 -3.48
C ALA A 156 14.61 -29.06 -3.59
N PRO A 157 13.57 -28.73 -4.34
CA PRO A 157 13.42 -27.79 -5.45
C PRO A 157 12.16 -26.86 -5.35
N GLU A 158 12.08 -25.93 -6.29
CA GLU A 158 10.94 -25.07 -6.61
C GLU A 158 9.62 -25.84 -6.79
N PRO A 159 8.48 -25.24 -6.44
CA PRO A 159 7.20 -25.70 -6.96
C PRO A 159 6.80 -24.94 -8.23
N GLU A 160 6.45 -25.74 -9.20
CA GLU A 160 5.97 -25.45 -10.54
C GLU A 160 4.83 -24.43 -10.58
N ASN A 161 4.94 -23.59 -11.59
CA ASN A 161 3.96 -22.60 -12.08
C ASN A 161 2.68 -23.32 -12.56
N LYS A 162 1.66 -23.45 -11.73
CA LYS A 162 0.32 -23.88 -12.15
C LYS A 162 -0.34 -22.73 -12.90
N LYS A 163 -0.42 -22.86 -14.21
CA LYS A 163 -1.33 -22.07 -15.05
C LYS A 163 -2.74 -22.22 -14.49
N MET A 164 -3.34 -21.10 -14.07
CA MET A 164 -4.77 -21.06 -13.79
C MET A 164 -5.51 -21.07 -15.12
N ASP A 165 -6.24 -22.15 -15.39
CA ASP A 165 -7.26 -22.20 -16.43
C ASP A 165 -8.40 -21.27 -16.02
N ILE A 166 -8.52 -20.16 -16.74
CA ILE A 166 -9.63 -19.23 -16.58
C ILE A 166 -10.80 -19.79 -17.40
N ASP A 167 -11.86 -20.17 -16.70
CA ASP A 167 -13.11 -20.64 -17.31
C ASP A 167 -13.69 -19.55 -18.26
N PRO A 168 -13.91 -19.86 -19.55
CA PRO A 168 -14.41 -18.87 -20.52
C PRO A 168 -15.79 -18.29 -20.18
N LYS A 169 -16.52 -18.87 -19.22
CA LYS A 169 -17.82 -18.35 -18.74
C LYS A 169 -17.72 -17.11 -17.86
N MET A 170 -16.52 -16.74 -17.39
CA MET A 170 -16.34 -15.49 -16.62
C MET A 170 -16.26 -14.22 -17.47
N ALA A 171 -16.17 -14.36 -18.80
CA ALA A 171 -15.98 -13.22 -19.70
C ALA A 171 -17.28 -12.43 -20.03
N THR A 172 -18.43 -12.83 -19.47
CA THR A 172 -19.73 -12.19 -19.77
C THR A 172 -20.48 -11.70 -18.54
N LEU A 173 -19.82 -11.63 -17.39
CA LEU A 173 -20.44 -11.09 -16.18
C LEU A 173 -20.53 -9.55 -16.24
N THR A 174 -21.73 -9.02 -16.06
CA THR A 174 -21.93 -7.58 -15.93
C THR A 174 -21.41 -7.10 -14.58
N PHE A 175 -21.17 -5.79 -14.45
CA PHE A 175 -20.71 -5.17 -13.20
C PHE A 175 -21.61 -5.53 -12.00
N VAL A 176 -22.92 -5.66 -12.24
CA VAL A 176 -23.91 -6.06 -11.22
C VAL A 176 -23.65 -7.48 -10.73
N ASP A 177 -23.31 -8.40 -11.62
CA ASP A 177 -23.04 -9.81 -11.26
C ASP A 177 -21.73 -9.97 -10.47
N ILE A 178 -20.79 -9.02 -10.61
CA ILE A 178 -19.52 -9.01 -9.87
C ILE A 178 -19.69 -8.43 -8.46
N LEU A 179 -20.74 -7.58 -8.25
CA LEU A 179 -20.94 -6.85 -7.00
C LEU A 179 -21.91 -7.52 -6.01
N ILE A 180 -22.60 -8.61 -6.42
CA ILE A 180 -23.42 -9.44 -5.56
C ILE A 180 -22.59 -10.60 -5.03
#